data_694315c0accfc2d3e133f00005bb3e07
#
_entry.id   694315c0accfc2d3e133f00005bb3e07
#
_cell.length_a   1.000
_cell.length_b   1.000
_cell.length_c   1.000
_cell.angle_alpha   90.00
_cell.angle_beta   90.00
_cell.angle_gamma   90.00
#
_symmetry.space_group_name_H-M   'P 1'
#
loop_
_entity.id
_entity.type
_entity.pdbx_description
1 polymer ?
#
loop_
_entity_poly.entity_id
_entity_poly.type
_entity_poly.pdbx_seq_one_letter_code
_entity_poly.pdbx_strand_id
1 'polypeptide(L)'
;MRTVLTTGPGGAGRTTLAAATALAAAADGSRTLLVSAEPIPGLPGGTEPTAVTDRLDHVRIDSGAHFRAELTDLQERASGVLDLVGAGRLDGEELTELPGSAQLALLHTLHRAAAGDWSTAGYDTLVVDLPPLTEALALLALPEQLRRYLRRLLPAERQAARALRPVLAQLAGVPMPAQWLYEAAARKDAELAAVQALVEDSATTLRLAAEPGPAAEEALRTARTGLALYGLRADLLVANRVLPRHSPDPWFAALAAEQEKCLGHWHAEWAPEIPVHEAPHLGRDPRTADDLAALAVPAPDEREAGRAEDPWWIEGEPGESGTPAELTWCLPLPGAVKEELRLVRRGDELLLTVGPFHRIIRVASALRRCTVSGAALTDGVLRVRFTPDPGLWPRTP
;
A
#
# COMPACT_ATOMS: atom_id res chain seq x y z
N MET A 1 8.42 12.95 8.87
CA MET A 1 8.16 11.71 9.65
C MET A 1 8.62 10.52 8.82
N ARG A 2 9.51 9.68 9.33
CA ARG A 2 9.92 8.44 8.68
C ARG A 2 8.83 7.39 8.82
N THR A 3 8.37 6.75 7.75
CA THR A 3 7.32 5.72 7.81
C THR A 3 7.86 4.38 7.32
N VAL A 4 7.74 3.35 8.16
CA VAL A 4 8.14 1.97 7.84
C VAL A 4 6.90 1.07 7.89
N LEU A 5 6.56 0.50 6.76
CA LEU A 5 5.42 -0.38 6.58
C LEU A 5 5.93 -1.83 6.56
N THR A 6 5.68 -2.59 7.63
CA THR A 6 6.17 -3.97 7.72
C THR A 6 5.15 -4.94 7.16
N THR A 7 5.56 -5.79 6.22
CA THR A 7 4.71 -6.85 5.66
C THR A 7 5.54 -8.08 5.29
N GLY A 8 4.88 -9.16 4.91
CA GLY A 8 5.51 -10.42 4.52
C GLY A 8 4.49 -11.54 4.34
N PRO A 9 4.88 -12.74 3.91
CA PRO A 9 4.02 -13.91 3.88
C PRO A 9 3.34 -14.18 5.22
N GLY A 10 2.20 -14.85 5.20
CA GLY A 10 1.52 -15.30 6.42
C GLY A 10 2.43 -16.15 7.29
N GLY A 11 2.46 -15.91 8.60
CA GLY A 11 3.30 -16.65 9.55
C GLY A 11 4.79 -16.26 9.59
N ALA A 12 5.25 -15.37 8.73
CA ALA A 12 6.67 -14.95 8.67
C ALA A 12 7.15 -14.09 9.86
N GLY A 13 6.27 -13.75 10.81
CA GLY A 13 6.63 -12.95 11.98
C GLY A 13 6.57 -11.44 11.74
N ARG A 14 5.75 -10.96 10.82
CA ARG A 14 5.56 -9.54 10.48
C ARG A 14 5.34 -8.65 11.69
N THR A 15 4.34 -8.98 12.51
CA THR A 15 3.98 -8.24 13.73
C THR A 15 5.14 -8.18 14.72
N THR A 16 5.85 -9.29 14.89
CA THR A 16 7.06 -9.38 15.72
C THR A 16 8.16 -8.45 15.21
N LEU A 17 8.39 -8.44 13.89
CA LEU A 17 9.41 -7.61 13.25
C LEU A 17 9.02 -6.14 13.19
N ALA A 18 7.73 -5.81 13.07
CA ALA A 18 7.24 -4.45 13.23
C ALA A 18 7.55 -3.92 14.63
N ALA A 19 7.25 -4.72 15.66
CA ALA A 19 7.56 -4.36 17.05
C ALA A 19 9.07 -4.23 17.32
N ALA A 20 9.89 -5.17 16.80
CA ALA A 20 11.34 -5.09 16.91
C ALA A 20 11.90 -3.85 16.21
N THR A 21 11.37 -3.50 15.02
CA THR A 21 11.71 -2.28 14.30
C THR A 21 11.38 -1.02 15.09
N ALA A 22 10.18 -0.97 15.71
CA ALA A 22 9.76 0.18 16.50
C ALA A 22 10.61 0.35 17.77
N LEU A 23 10.92 -0.75 18.46
CA LEU A 23 11.84 -0.74 19.60
C LEU A 23 13.23 -0.28 19.21
N ALA A 24 13.76 -0.75 18.08
CA ALA A 24 15.06 -0.32 17.57
C ALA A 24 15.09 1.18 17.25
N ALA A 25 14.05 1.71 16.59
CA ALA A 25 13.92 3.13 16.31
C ALA A 25 13.87 3.97 17.59
N ALA A 26 13.10 3.52 18.58
CA ALA A 26 13.00 4.20 19.88
C ALA A 26 14.31 4.17 20.65
N ALA A 27 15.05 3.05 20.61
CA ALA A 27 16.37 2.92 21.23
C ALA A 27 17.43 3.82 20.57
N ASP A 28 17.29 4.07 19.26
CA ASP A 28 18.14 5.00 18.49
C ASP A 28 17.77 6.49 18.72
N GLY A 29 16.79 6.75 19.59
CA GLY A 29 16.40 8.09 20.01
C GLY A 29 15.18 8.68 19.33
N SER A 30 14.58 8.00 18.36
CA SER A 30 13.41 8.44 17.62
C SER A 30 12.12 8.33 18.45
N ARG A 31 11.29 9.36 18.43
CA ARG A 31 9.93 9.27 18.96
C ARG A 31 9.08 8.45 18.00
N THR A 32 8.74 7.24 18.42
CA THR A 32 8.18 6.22 17.54
C THR A 32 6.73 5.90 17.90
N LEU A 33 5.88 5.80 16.88
CA LEU A 33 4.54 5.24 16.97
C LEU A 33 4.51 3.88 16.27
N LEU A 34 4.13 2.84 17.01
CA LEU A 34 3.83 1.52 16.46
C LEU A 34 2.33 1.37 16.28
N VAL A 35 1.92 0.92 15.10
CA VAL A 35 0.52 0.61 14.78
C VAL A 35 0.40 -0.85 14.40
N SER A 36 -0.50 -1.60 15.06
CA SER A 36 -0.79 -2.99 14.72
C SER A 36 -2.28 -3.31 14.83
N ALA A 37 -2.76 -4.29 14.08
CA ALA A 37 -4.11 -4.84 14.24
C ALA A 37 -4.11 -5.93 15.35
N GLU A 38 -3.07 -6.76 15.37
CA GLU A 38 -2.93 -7.85 16.31
C GLU A 38 -2.24 -7.38 17.60
N PRO A 39 -2.58 -8.00 18.76
CA PRO A 39 -1.86 -7.76 20.00
C PRO A 39 -0.43 -8.28 19.90
N ILE A 40 0.52 -7.51 20.43
CA ILE A 40 1.93 -7.88 20.45
C ILE A 40 2.29 -8.42 21.84
N PRO A 41 2.74 -9.67 21.97
CA PRO A 41 3.13 -10.22 23.26
C PRO A 41 4.22 -9.37 23.93
N GLY A 42 3.98 -9.03 25.20
CA GLY A 42 4.94 -8.24 25.99
C GLY A 42 4.92 -6.74 25.75
N LEU A 43 4.10 -6.24 24.83
CA LEU A 43 3.90 -4.81 24.65
C LEU A 43 2.47 -4.40 24.99
N PRO A 44 2.27 -3.38 25.83
CA PRO A 44 0.93 -2.81 26.05
C PRO A 44 0.47 -2.12 24.74
N GLY A 45 -0.84 -2.05 24.53
CA GLY A 45 -1.42 -1.37 23.39
C GLY A 45 -2.93 -1.19 23.55
N GLY A 46 -3.44 -0.04 23.19
CA GLY A 46 -4.84 0.34 23.21
C GLY A 46 -5.27 0.97 21.88
N THR A 47 -6.52 1.37 21.78
CA THR A 47 -7.07 2.10 20.61
C THR A 47 -6.55 3.54 20.51
N GLU A 48 -5.98 4.06 21.59
CA GLU A 48 -5.24 5.32 21.64
C GLU A 48 -3.77 5.02 21.99
N PRO A 49 -2.82 5.96 21.72
CA PRO A 49 -1.41 5.77 22.00
C PRO A 49 -1.15 5.37 23.43
N THR A 50 -0.60 4.19 23.63
CA THR A 50 -0.24 3.64 24.92
C THR A 50 1.27 3.54 25.02
N ALA A 51 1.85 4.17 26.05
CA ALA A 51 3.28 4.20 26.23
C ALA A 51 3.85 2.79 26.48
N VAL A 52 4.83 2.41 25.69
CA VAL A 52 5.63 1.18 25.84
C VAL A 52 6.96 1.52 26.49
N THR A 53 7.60 2.60 26.03
CA THR A 53 8.81 3.20 26.61
C THR A 53 8.65 4.72 26.58
N ASP A 54 9.65 5.46 27.07
CA ASP A 54 9.67 6.92 27.03
C ASP A 54 9.62 7.50 25.60
N ARG A 55 9.93 6.68 24.58
CA ARG A 55 9.99 7.09 23.18
C ARG A 55 9.17 6.22 22.23
N LEU A 56 8.47 5.21 22.73
CA LEU A 56 7.65 4.32 21.94
C LEU A 56 6.24 4.29 22.47
N ASP A 57 5.28 4.70 21.66
CA ASP A 57 3.86 4.50 21.87
C ASP A 57 3.32 3.41 20.92
N HIS A 58 2.33 2.67 21.38
CA HIS A 58 1.66 1.62 20.60
C HIS A 58 0.16 1.85 20.51
N VAL A 59 -0.36 1.84 19.29
CA VAL A 59 -1.79 1.90 18.95
C VAL A 59 -2.20 0.58 18.33
N ARG A 60 -3.27 0.00 18.88
CA ARG A 60 -3.91 -1.17 18.31
C ARG A 60 -5.20 -0.80 17.57
N ILE A 61 -5.32 -1.25 16.33
CA ILE A 61 -6.51 -1.02 15.51
C ILE A 61 -7.64 -1.95 16.00
N ASP A 62 -8.80 -1.37 16.31
CA ASP A 62 -10.05 -2.08 16.52
C ASP A 62 -10.97 -1.86 15.32
N SER A 63 -10.89 -2.76 14.35
CA SER A 63 -11.66 -2.66 13.10
C SER A 63 -13.17 -2.76 13.34
N GLY A 64 -13.58 -3.57 14.33
CA GLY A 64 -14.98 -3.70 14.69
C GLY A 64 -15.55 -2.42 15.31
N ALA A 65 -14.82 -1.80 16.24
CA ALA A 65 -15.23 -0.52 16.82
C ALA A 65 -15.27 0.59 15.76
N HIS A 66 -14.27 0.65 14.88
CA HIS A 66 -14.23 1.60 13.77
C HIS A 66 -15.42 1.42 12.83
N PHE A 67 -15.72 0.17 12.42
CA PHE A 67 -16.86 -0.13 11.56
C PHE A 67 -18.18 0.31 12.17
N ARG A 68 -18.41 0.00 13.47
CA ARG A 68 -19.63 0.42 14.17
C ARG A 68 -19.76 1.94 14.22
N ALA A 69 -18.68 2.64 14.53
CA ALA A 69 -18.67 4.11 14.58
C ALA A 69 -19.00 4.74 13.22
N GLU A 70 -18.35 4.30 12.15
CA GLU A 70 -18.58 4.79 10.78
C GLU A 70 -20.01 4.54 10.31
N LEU A 71 -20.56 3.35 10.59
CA LEU A 71 -21.93 3.01 10.17
C LEU A 71 -22.97 3.76 10.98
N THR A 72 -22.74 3.99 12.27
CA THR A 72 -23.63 4.79 13.12
C THR A 72 -23.66 6.23 12.63
N ASP A 73 -22.50 6.84 12.37
CA ASP A 73 -22.39 8.20 11.82
C ASP A 73 -23.08 8.31 10.42
N LEU A 74 -22.93 7.28 9.58
CA LEU A 74 -23.63 7.24 8.31
C LEU A 74 -25.15 7.18 8.47
N GLN A 75 -25.68 6.37 9.40
CA GLN A 75 -27.11 6.28 9.70
C GLN A 75 -27.66 7.60 10.25
N GLU A 76 -26.92 8.29 11.10
CA GLU A 76 -27.30 9.59 11.63
C GLU A 76 -27.41 10.64 10.52
N ARG A 77 -26.43 10.70 9.62
CA ARG A 77 -26.44 11.62 8.47
C ARG A 77 -27.51 11.29 7.44
N ALA A 78 -27.82 10.01 7.29
CA ALA A 78 -28.85 9.53 6.35
C ALA A 78 -30.25 9.49 6.99
N SER A 79 -30.42 9.94 8.25
CA SER A 79 -31.67 9.80 9.02
C SER A 79 -32.90 10.24 8.25
N GLY A 80 -32.87 11.42 7.64
CA GLY A 80 -34.01 11.92 6.86
C GLY A 80 -34.39 11.07 5.65
N VAL A 81 -33.43 10.34 5.06
CA VAL A 81 -33.69 9.40 3.95
C VAL A 81 -34.24 8.08 4.50
N LEU A 82 -33.69 7.60 5.61
CA LEU A 82 -34.18 6.38 6.28
C LEU A 82 -35.63 6.56 6.74
N ASP A 83 -35.94 7.69 7.37
CA ASP A 83 -37.29 8.04 7.81
C ASP A 83 -38.27 8.11 6.63
N LEU A 84 -37.83 8.68 5.49
CA LEU A 84 -38.67 8.79 4.27
C LEU A 84 -39.02 7.43 3.66
N VAL A 85 -38.10 6.46 3.71
CA VAL A 85 -38.33 5.11 3.20
C VAL A 85 -38.87 4.13 4.26
N GLY A 86 -39.09 4.60 5.49
CA GLY A 86 -39.58 3.78 6.60
C GLY A 86 -38.57 2.71 7.06
N ALA A 87 -37.26 2.95 6.84
CA ALA A 87 -36.22 2.01 7.27
C ALA A 87 -35.88 2.23 8.76
N GLY A 88 -35.79 1.14 9.50
CA GLY A 88 -35.27 1.15 10.89
C GLY A 88 -33.76 1.39 10.91
N ARG A 89 -33.28 1.97 12.01
CA ARG A 89 -31.84 2.08 12.31
C ARG A 89 -31.38 0.81 12.97
N LEU A 90 -30.16 0.40 12.67
CA LEU A 90 -29.49 -0.71 13.34
C LEU A 90 -28.78 -0.22 14.59
N ASP A 91 -28.95 -0.92 15.70
CA ASP A 91 -28.21 -0.64 16.94
C ASP A 91 -26.77 -1.12 16.80
N GLY A 92 -25.83 -0.44 17.49
CA GLY A 92 -24.42 -0.78 17.41
C GLY A 92 -24.08 -2.23 17.78
N GLU A 93 -24.90 -2.87 18.64
CA GLU A 93 -24.76 -4.27 19.05
C GLU A 93 -25.20 -5.26 17.96
N GLU A 94 -26.06 -4.84 17.05
CA GLU A 94 -26.49 -5.63 15.89
C GLU A 94 -25.47 -5.63 14.76
N LEU A 95 -24.51 -4.68 14.78
CA LEU A 95 -23.55 -4.49 13.71
C LEU A 95 -22.40 -5.48 13.81
N THR A 96 -22.38 -6.41 12.87
CA THR A 96 -21.25 -7.34 12.68
C THR A 96 -20.29 -6.77 11.63
N GLU A 97 -19.00 -6.86 11.91
CA GLU A 97 -17.94 -6.41 11.01
C GLU A 97 -18.06 -7.09 9.65
N LEU A 98 -17.95 -6.26 8.58
CA LEU A 98 -18.04 -6.72 7.21
C LEU A 98 -16.64 -6.93 6.60
N PRO A 99 -16.49 -7.82 5.60
CA PRO A 99 -15.26 -7.93 4.84
C PRO A 99 -14.82 -6.57 4.28
N GLY A 100 -13.56 -6.21 4.51
CA GLY A 100 -13.02 -4.91 4.11
C GLY A 100 -12.97 -3.86 5.23
N SER A 101 -13.65 -4.06 6.36
CA SER A 101 -13.63 -3.13 7.50
C SER A 101 -12.23 -2.95 8.07
N ALA A 102 -11.46 -4.03 8.20
CA ALA A 102 -10.08 -3.97 8.68
C ALA A 102 -9.19 -3.09 7.80
N GLN A 103 -9.35 -3.18 6.47
CA GLN A 103 -8.62 -2.36 5.52
C GLN A 103 -8.99 -0.87 5.67
N LEU A 104 -10.27 -0.56 5.83
CA LEU A 104 -10.73 0.82 6.03
C LEU A 104 -10.27 1.38 7.37
N ALA A 105 -10.31 0.59 8.44
CA ALA A 105 -9.82 0.97 9.76
C ALA A 105 -8.30 1.28 9.72
N LEU A 106 -7.52 0.46 9.01
CA LEU A 106 -6.09 0.72 8.83
C LEU A 106 -5.83 2.00 8.04
N LEU A 107 -6.55 2.26 6.93
CA LEU A 107 -6.42 3.50 6.17
C LEU A 107 -6.81 4.73 7.01
N HIS A 108 -7.86 4.63 7.83
CA HIS A 108 -8.24 5.69 8.77
C HIS A 108 -7.14 5.93 9.82
N THR A 109 -6.57 4.86 10.37
CA THR A 109 -5.46 4.95 11.33
C THR A 109 -4.22 5.61 10.71
N LEU A 110 -3.87 5.25 9.48
CA LEU A 110 -2.79 5.91 8.73
C LEU A 110 -3.08 7.40 8.50
N HIS A 111 -4.34 7.76 8.19
CA HIS A 111 -4.75 9.16 8.08
C HIS A 111 -4.55 9.91 9.40
N ARG A 112 -5.02 9.38 10.54
CA ARG A 112 -4.83 9.98 11.87
C ARG A 112 -3.35 10.18 12.22
N ALA A 113 -2.52 9.18 11.91
CA ALA A 113 -1.07 9.27 12.12
C ALA A 113 -0.44 10.37 11.25
N ALA A 114 -0.81 10.45 9.98
CA ALA A 114 -0.34 11.48 9.05
C ALA A 114 -0.81 12.90 9.43
N ALA A 115 -2.03 13.03 9.96
CA ALA A 115 -2.59 14.29 10.44
C ALA A 115 -1.98 14.76 11.77
N GLY A 116 -1.28 13.87 12.50
CA GLY A 116 -0.71 14.19 13.82
C GLY A 116 -1.74 14.24 14.94
N ASP A 117 -2.88 13.58 14.79
CA ASP A 117 -4.02 13.64 15.72
C ASP A 117 -3.66 13.17 17.14
N TRP A 118 -2.63 12.34 17.28
CA TRP A 118 -2.27 11.69 18.54
C TRP A 118 -1.14 12.40 19.31
N SER A 119 -0.49 13.38 18.74
CA SER A 119 0.61 14.06 19.44
C SER A 119 0.86 15.44 18.89
N THR A 120 0.76 16.44 19.75
CA THR A 120 1.09 17.84 19.44
C THR A 120 2.59 18.05 19.14
N ALA A 121 3.46 17.17 19.67
CA ALA A 121 4.90 17.20 19.41
C ALA A 121 5.31 16.37 18.19
N GLY A 122 4.35 15.60 17.61
CA GLY A 122 4.59 14.71 16.49
C GLY A 122 5.38 13.44 16.86
N TYR A 123 5.46 12.52 15.92
CA TYR A 123 6.34 11.36 15.95
C TYR A 123 7.40 11.51 14.86
N ASP A 124 8.64 11.11 15.16
CA ASP A 124 9.73 11.10 14.18
C ASP A 124 9.62 9.91 13.26
N THR A 125 9.21 8.75 13.82
CA THR A 125 9.04 7.48 13.11
C THR A 125 7.65 6.88 13.34
N LEU A 126 7.05 6.40 12.26
CA LEU A 126 5.83 5.59 12.25
C LEU A 126 6.17 4.19 11.75
N VAL A 127 5.89 3.17 12.55
CA VAL A 127 6.02 1.76 12.15
C VAL A 127 4.63 1.13 12.11
N VAL A 128 4.29 0.51 10.99
CA VAL A 128 2.95 -0.05 10.78
C VAL A 128 3.06 -1.54 10.44
N ASP A 129 2.40 -2.39 11.22
CA ASP A 129 2.20 -3.79 10.90
C ASP A 129 1.06 -3.92 9.89
N LEU A 130 1.40 -4.27 8.67
CA LEU A 130 0.46 -4.45 7.57
C LEU A 130 -0.04 -5.92 7.49
N PRO A 131 -1.17 -6.17 6.81
CA PRO A 131 -1.63 -7.52 6.51
C PRO A 131 -0.62 -8.30 5.66
N PRO A 132 -0.90 -9.60 5.35
CA PRO A 132 -0.03 -10.39 4.49
C PRO A 132 0.29 -9.71 3.16
N LEU A 133 1.47 -9.96 2.64
CA LEU A 133 2.15 -9.26 1.57
C LEU A 133 1.27 -8.86 0.37
N THR A 134 0.52 -9.82 -0.20
CA THR A 134 -0.35 -9.54 -1.35
C THR A 134 -1.49 -8.60 -0.99
N GLU A 135 -2.09 -8.77 0.19
CA GLU A 135 -3.15 -7.90 0.72
C GLU A 135 -2.60 -6.51 1.05
N ALA A 136 -1.40 -6.44 1.64
CA ALA A 136 -0.74 -5.18 1.96
C ALA A 136 -0.50 -4.33 0.71
N LEU A 137 0.05 -4.93 -0.36
CA LEU A 137 0.29 -4.22 -1.61
C LEU A 137 -1.01 -3.73 -2.27
N ALA A 138 -2.06 -4.56 -2.25
CA ALA A 138 -3.38 -4.17 -2.73
C ALA A 138 -3.98 -3.04 -1.88
N LEU A 139 -3.82 -3.10 -0.56
CA LEU A 139 -4.29 -2.07 0.37
C LEU A 139 -3.59 -0.72 0.15
N LEU A 140 -2.28 -0.71 -0.07
CA LEU A 140 -1.52 0.51 -0.32
C LEU A 140 -1.90 1.18 -1.66
N ALA A 141 -2.39 0.41 -2.62
CA ALA A 141 -2.95 0.92 -3.88
C ALA A 141 -4.42 1.37 -3.77
N LEU A 142 -5.12 0.99 -2.70
CA LEU A 142 -6.56 1.25 -2.53
C LEU A 142 -6.92 2.74 -2.46
N PRO A 143 -6.15 3.64 -1.81
CA PRO A 143 -6.45 5.06 -1.79
C PRO A 143 -6.57 5.69 -3.18
N GLU A 144 -5.62 5.43 -4.09
CA GLU A 144 -5.66 5.91 -5.48
C GLU A 144 -6.92 5.41 -6.20
N GLN A 145 -7.27 4.12 -6.04
CA GLN A 145 -8.42 3.51 -6.68
C GLN A 145 -9.75 4.07 -6.15
N LEU A 146 -9.90 4.18 -4.84
CA LEU A 146 -11.12 4.71 -4.22
C LEU A 146 -11.34 6.19 -4.58
N ARG A 147 -10.29 7.01 -4.55
CA ARG A 147 -10.34 8.41 -5.00
C ARG A 147 -10.78 8.52 -6.45
N ARG A 148 -10.28 7.64 -7.31
CA ARG A 148 -10.69 7.57 -8.71
C ARG A 148 -12.18 7.22 -8.84
N TYR A 149 -12.68 6.26 -8.05
CA TYR A 149 -14.10 5.90 -8.06
C TYR A 149 -14.97 7.04 -7.55
N LEU A 150 -14.60 7.70 -6.45
CA LEU A 150 -15.32 8.85 -5.91
C LEU A 150 -15.45 9.96 -6.95
N ARG A 151 -14.36 10.36 -7.60
CA ARG A 151 -14.37 11.39 -8.64
C ARG A 151 -15.20 11.01 -9.86
N ARG A 152 -15.24 9.73 -10.22
CA ARG A 152 -16.00 9.26 -11.37
C ARG A 152 -17.50 9.12 -11.09
N LEU A 153 -17.87 8.65 -9.91
CA LEU A 153 -19.26 8.46 -9.50
C LEU A 153 -19.92 9.78 -9.05
N LEU A 154 -19.17 10.64 -8.36
CA LEU A 154 -19.62 11.90 -7.78
C LEU A 154 -18.75 13.08 -8.28
N PRO A 155 -18.78 13.41 -9.58
CA PRO A 155 -17.94 14.46 -10.13
C PRO A 155 -18.35 15.83 -9.58
N ALA A 156 -17.39 16.57 -9.01
CA ALA A 156 -17.59 17.89 -8.40
C ALA A 156 -18.14 18.94 -9.41
N GLU A 157 -17.79 18.82 -10.68
CA GLU A 157 -18.28 19.71 -11.74
C GLU A 157 -19.82 19.65 -11.91
N ARG A 158 -20.42 18.48 -11.70
CA ARG A 158 -21.88 18.32 -11.72
C ARG A 158 -22.55 18.95 -10.49
N GLN A 159 -21.84 19.08 -9.37
CA GLN A 159 -22.33 19.77 -8.18
C GLN A 159 -22.44 21.28 -8.43
N ALA A 160 -21.40 21.91 -9.00
CA ALA A 160 -21.41 23.33 -9.35
C ALA A 160 -22.50 23.69 -10.39
N ALA A 161 -22.67 22.83 -11.42
CA ALA A 161 -23.71 23.04 -12.44
C ALA A 161 -25.15 22.88 -11.90
N ARG A 162 -25.33 22.10 -10.82
CA ARG A 162 -26.65 21.89 -10.16
C ARG A 162 -27.01 22.98 -9.15
N ALA A 163 -26.02 23.62 -8.53
CA ALA A 163 -26.25 24.77 -7.66
C ALA A 163 -26.98 25.92 -8.40
N LEU A 164 -26.90 25.96 -9.73
CA LEU A 164 -27.59 26.92 -10.59
C LEU A 164 -29.00 26.48 -11.07
N ARG A 165 -29.46 25.26 -10.73
CA ARG A 165 -30.74 24.71 -11.21
C ARG A 165 -31.68 24.12 -10.13
N PRO A 166 -31.92 24.76 -8.98
CA PRO A 166 -32.82 24.18 -7.98
C PRO A 166 -34.28 24.09 -8.45
N VAL A 167 -34.71 24.93 -9.36
CA VAL A 167 -36.11 25.03 -9.80
C VAL A 167 -36.50 23.98 -10.84
N LEU A 168 -35.62 23.58 -11.73
CA LEU A 168 -35.93 22.61 -12.80
C LEU A 168 -35.85 21.15 -12.34
N ALA A 169 -35.08 20.83 -11.30
CA ALA A 169 -34.94 19.47 -10.78
C ALA A 169 -36.17 19.04 -9.95
N GLN A 170 -36.82 19.96 -9.26
CA GLN A 170 -38.10 19.70 -8.56
C GLN A 170 -39.25 19.35 -9.51
N LEU A 171 -39.19 19.84 -10.73
CA LEU A 171 -40.21 19.57 -11.76
C LEU A 171 -40.02 18.22 -12.48
N ALA A 172 -38.82 17.64 -12.43
CA ALA A 172 -38.49 16.41 -13.17
C ALA A 172 -38.61 15.11 -12.36
N GLY A 173 -38.92 15.16 -11.06
CA GLY A 173 -39.12 13.98 -10.21
C GLY A 173 -37.89 13.04 -10.08
N VAL A 174 -36.70 13.52 -10.46
CA VAL A 174 -35.47 12.73 -10.36
C VAL A 174 -34.89 12.88 -8.94
N PRO A 175 -34.71 11.76 -8.18
CA PRO A 175 -34.11 11.82 -6.86
C PRO A 175 -32.67 12.36 -6.98
N MET A 176 -32.42 13.54 -6.43
CA MET A 176 -31.07 14.10 -6.36
C MET A 176 -30.34 13.49 -5.17
N PRO A 177 -29.08 13.07 -5.31
CA PRO A 177 -28.25 12.73 -4.16
C PRO A 177 -28.24 13.92 -3.19
N ALA A 178 -28.49 13.64 -1.91
CA ALA A 178 -28.51 14.68 -0.89
C ALA A 178 -27.14 15.38 -0.80
N GLN A 179 -27.10 16.65 -0.48
CA GLN A 179 -25.87 17.44 -0.40
C GLN A 179 -24.83 16.80 0.52
N TRP A 180 -25.28 16.17 1.63
CA TRP A 180 -24.44 15.46 2.58
C TRP A 180 -23.57 14.36 1.92
N LEU A 181 -24.07 13.68 0.85
CA LEU A 181 -23.32 12.64 0.15
C LEU A 181 -22.10 13.21 -0.57
N TYR A 182 -22.22 14.38 -1.19
CA TYR A 182 -21.08 15.06 -1.83
C TYR A 182 -20.07 15.56 -0.80
N GLU A 183 -20.55 16.08 0.34
CA GLU A 183 -19.69 16.51 1.44
C GLU A 183 -18.96 15.32 2.07
N ALA A 184 -19.64 14.18 2.28
CA ALA A 184 -19.03 12.96 2.76
C ALA A 184 -17.98 12.42 1.78
N ALA A 185 -18.29 12.42 0.49
CA ALA A 185 -17.37 12.00 -0.56
C ALA A 185 -16.12 12.91 -0.63
N ALA A 186 -16.29 14.22 -0.49
CA ALA A 186 -15.19 15.17 -0.48
C ALA A 186 -14.27 14.99 0.74
N ARG A 187 -14.85 14.76 1.93
CA ARG A 187 -14.07 14.45 3.15
C ARG A 187 -13.29 13.16 2.95
N LYS A 188 -13.96 12.09 2.47
CA LYS A 188 -13.29 10.80 2.25
C LYS A 188 -12.21 10.89 1.15
N ASP A 189 -12.41 11.68 0.08
CA ASP A 189 -11.34 11.92 -0.92
C ASP A 189 -10.15 12.65 -0.30
N ALA A 190 -10.37 13.60 0.63
CA ALA A 190 -9.30 14.30 1.33
C ALA A 190 -8.52 13.37 2.29
N GLU A 191 -9.21 12.52 3.08
CA GLU A 191 -8.59 11.50 3.93
C GLU A 191 -7.73 10.54 3.10
N LEU A 192 -8.30 9.99 2.02
CA LEU A 192 -7.59 9.09 1.12
C LEU A 192 -6.43 9.79 0.40
N ALA A 193 -6.53 11.10 0.13
CA ALA A 193 -5.44 11.88 -0.43
C ALA A 193 -4.26 11.99 0.53
N ALA A 194 -4.52 12.19 1.82
CA ALA A 194 -3.48 12.24 2.83
C ALA A 194 -2.76 10.88 3.00
N VAL A 195 -3.52 9.78 3.01
CA VAL A 195 -2.94 8.43 3.05
C VAL A 195 -2.12 8.13 1.79
N GLN A 196 -2.64 8.50 0.62
CA GLN A 196 -1.90 8.34 -0.64
C GLN A 196 -0.59 9.12 -0.60
N ALA A 197 -0.62 10.38 -0.14
CA ALA A 197 0.58 11.19 0.01
C ALA A 197 1.59 10.58 0.99
N LEU A 198 1.13 10.00 2.11
CA LEU A 198 1.98 9.27 3.06
C LEU A 198 2.65 8.06 2.40
N VAL A 199 1.91 7.26 1.63
CA VAL A 199 2.43 6.06 0.95
C VAL A 199 3.43 6.42 -0.14
N GLU A 200 3.19 7.52 -0.86
CA GLU A 200 4.03 8.02 -1.96
C GLU A 200 5.21 8.89 -1.46
N ASP A 201 5.27 9.18 -0.17
CA ASP A 201 6.34 10.00 0.42
C ASP A 201 7.71 9.32 0.26
N SER A 202 8.74 10.11 0.01
CA SER A 202 10.13 9.64 -0.10
C SER A 202 10.64 9.00 1.20
N ALA A 203 10.11 9.41 2.35
CA ALA A 203 10.42 8.86 3.65
C ALA A 203 9.60 7.60 4.01
N THR A 204 8.76 7.09 3.10
CA THR A 204 7.98 5.86 3.32
C THR A 204 8.60 4.68 2.58
N THR A 205 8.84 3.60 3.30
CA THR A 205 9.37 2.34 2.75
C THR A 205 8.66 1.12 3.32
N LEU A 206 8.79 0.00 2.61
CA LEU A 206 8.35 -1.30 3.10
C LEU A 206 9.53 -2.08 3.67
N ARG A 207 9.30 -2.72 4.80
CA ARG A 207 10.22 -3.71 5.39
C ARG A 207 9.59 -5.08 5.22
N LEU A 208 10.28 -5.94 4.47
CA LEU A 208 9.78 -7.27 4.13
C LEU A 208 10.25 -8.29 5.17
N ALA A 209 9.31 -9.04 5.74
CA ALA A 209 9.58 -10.13 6.67
C ALA A 209 9.32 -11.46 5.97
N ALA A 210 10.28 -12.37 5.98
CA ALA A 210 10.10 -13.70 5.39
C ALA A 210 10.89 -14.76 6.16
N GLU A 211 10.34 -15.95 6.31
CA GLU A 211 11.07 -17.11 6.81
C GLU A 211 11.70 -17.85 5.61
N PRO A 212 13.03 -18.04 5.59
CA PRO A 212 13.69 -18.62 4.42
C PRO A 212 13.17 -20.02 4.06
N GLY A 213 12.62 -20.14 2.86
CA GLY A 213 12.07 -21.39 2.34
C GLY A 213 11.36 -21.20 1.00
N PRO A 214 11.00 -22.27 0.27
CA PRO A 214 10.46 -22.20 -1.10
C PRO A 214 9.16 -21.37 -1.22
N ALA A 215 8.27 -21.46 -0.23
CA ALA A 215 7.01 -20.69 -0.23
C ALA A 215 7.27 -19.18 -0.08
N ALA A 216 8.29 -18.81 0.69
CA ALA A 216 8.67 -17.41 0.84
C ALA A 216 9.37 -16.88 -0.42
N GLU A 217 10.18 -17.66 -1.11
CA GLU A 217 10.78 -17.29 -2.40
C GLU A 217 9.72 -16.94 -3.43
N GLU A 218 8.68 -17.75 -3.56
CA GLU A 218 7.57 -17.48 -4.47
C GLU A 218 6.78 -16.23 -4.09
N ALA A 219 6.50 -16.05 -2.79
CA ALA A 219 5.83 -14.86 -2.29
C ALA A 219 6.65 -13.57 -2.51
N LEU A 220 7.97 -13.64 -2.28
CA LEU A 220 8.87 -12.50 -2.51
C LEU A 220 9.04 -12.19 -4.00
N ARG A 221 9.07 -13.20 -4.87
CA ARG A 221 9.07 -13.01 -6.32
C ARG A 221 7.80 -12.24 -6.77
N THR A 222 6.64 -12.66 -6.28
CA THR A 222 5.37 -11.96 -6.52
C THR A 222 5.40 -10.55 -5.96
N ALA A 223 6.00 -10.35 -4.77
CA ALA A 223 6.14 -9.04 -4.16
C ALA A 223 6.94 -8.06 -5.01
N ARG A 224 8.06 -8.48 -5.60
CA ARG A 224 8.87 -7.61 -6.48
C ARG A 224 8.05 -7.04 -7.62
N THR A 225 7.21 -7.87 -8.23
CA THR A 225 6.27 -7.43 -9.28
C THR A 225 5.29 -6.37 -8.75
N GLY A 226 4.69 -6.60 -7.59
CA GLY A 226 3.74 -5.66 -6.98
C GLY A 226 4.40 -4.36 -6.54
N LEU A 227 5.58 -4.42 -5.91
CA LEU A 227 6.36 -3.24 -5.53
C LEU A 227 6.67 -2.37 -6.75
N ALA A 228 7.20 -2.98 -7.83
CA ALA A 228 7.50 -2.28 -9.06
C ALA A 228 6.24 -1.71 -9.73
N LEU A 229 5.16 -2.49 -9.80
CA LEU A 229 3.90 -2.04 -10.39
C LEU A 229 3.33 -0.81 -9.67
N TYR A 230 3.37 -0.77 -8.35
CA TYR A 230 2.82 0.32 -7.55
C TYR A 230 3.83 1.44 -7.24
N GLY A 231 5.10 1.28 -7.63
CA GLY A 231 6.16 2.25 -7.32
C GLY A 231 6.52 2.31 -5.85
N LEU A 232 6.31 1.19 -5.13
CA LEU A 232 6.63 1.06 -3.71
C LEU A 232 8.08 0.64 -3.52
N ARG A 233 8.72 1.12 -2.45
CA ARG A 233 10.13 0.87 -2.17
C ARG A 233 10.29 0.04 -0.92
N ALA A 234 11.13 -0.98 -0.98
CA ALA A 234 11.56 -1.71 0.21
C ALA A 234 12.88 -1.11 0.74
N ASP A 235 13.06 -1.09 2.07
CA ASP A 235 14.30 -0.67 2.72
C ASP A 235 15.11 -1.84 3.26
N LEU A 236 14.45 -2.95 3.58
CA LEU A 236 15.08 -4.10 4.20
C LEU A 236 14.27 -5.37 3.91
N LEU A 237 14.97 -6.45 3.60
CA LEU A 237 14.43 -7.80 3.68
C LEU A 237 14.96 -8.46 4.97
N VAL A 238 14.05 -8.80 5.89
CA VAL A 238 14.40 -9.53 7.11
C VAL A 238 14.11 -11.01 6.91
N ALA A 239 15.17 -11.79 6.81
CA ALA A 239 15.14 -13.23 6.89
C ALA A 239 14.92 -13.62 8.35
N ASN A 240 13.70 -13.99 8.71
CA ASN A 240 13.32 -14.27 10.09
C ASN A 240 13.51 -15.76 10.42
N ARG A 241 13.68 -16.06 11.71
CA ARG A 241 13.84 -17.44 12.24
C ARG A 241 15.01 -18.18 11.60
N VAL A 242 16.13 -17.48 11.38
CA VAL A 242 17.34 -18.10 10.85
C VAL A 242 17.92 -19.09 11.86
N LEU A 243 18.08 -20.34 11.43
CA LEU A 243 18.56 -21.43 12.24
C LEU A 243 20.08 -21.32 12.45
N PRO A 244 20.62 -21.81 13.58
CA PRO A 244 22.05 -21.94 13.77
C PRO A 244 22.70 -22.80 12.68
N ARG A 245 23.78 -22.31 12.08
CA ARG A 245 24.48 -23.00 10.96
C ARG A 245 25.16 -24.31 11.35
N HIS A 246 25.45 -24.51 12.63
CA HIS A 246 26.19 -25.67 13.12
C HIS A 246 25.36 -26.47 14.11
N SER A 247 25.12 -27.74 13.81
CA SER A 247 24.48 -28.69 14.69
C SER A 247 25.12 -30.08 14.52
N PRO A 248 25.33 -30.84 15.61
CA PRO A 248 25.73 -32.23 15.53
C PRO A 248 24.60 -33.16 15.08
N ASP A 249 23.34 -32.70 15.10
CA ASP A 249 22.17 -33.44 14.66
C ASP A 249 22.06 -33.40 13.13
N PRO A 250 22.08 -34.57 12.43
CA PRO A 250 22.05 -34.60 10.98
C PRO A 250 20.76 -34.05 10.35
N TRP A 251 19.61 -34.22 11.01
CA TRP A 251 18.34 -33.72 10.53
C TRP A 251 18.32 -32.18 10.60
N PHE A 252 18.74 -31.65 11.73
CA PHE A 252 18.82 -30.19 11.91
C PHE A 252 19.85 -29.55 10.96
N ALA A 253 21.00 -30.22 10.76
CA ALA A 253 22.03 -29.77 9.83
C ALA A 253 21.51 -29.73 8.38
N ALA A 254 20.72 -30.74 7.98
CA ALA A 254 20.09 -30.74 6.65
C ALA A 254 19.08 -29.60 6.48
N LEU A 255 18.24 -29.33 7.48
CA LEU A 255 17.28 -28.22 7.48
C LEU A 255 18.00 -26.87 7.39
N ALA A 256 19.05 -26.66 8.19
CA ALA A 256 19.84 -25.44 8.15
C ALA A 256 20.55 -25.25 6.80
N ALA A 257 21.01 -26.32 6.17
CA ALA A 257 21.62 -26.26 4.84
C ALA A 257 20.63 -25.85 3.74
N GLU A 258 19.39 -26.32 3.78
CA GLU A 258 18.35 -25.86 2.83
C GLU A 258 18.00 -24.38 3.05
N GLN A 259 17.92 -23.96 4.32
CA GLN A 259 17.72 -22.54 4.64
C GLN A 259 18.87 -21.66 4.14
N GLU A 260 20.12 -22.12 4.29
CA GLU A 260 21.32 -21.40 3.80
C GLU A 260 21.31 -21.22 2.28
N LYS A 261 20.83 -22.21 1.52
CA LYS A 261 20.67 -22.06 0.06
C LYS A 261 19.67 -20.96 -0.29
N CYS A 262 18.52 -20.93 0.40
CA CYS A 262 17.51 -19.89 0.22
C CYS A 262 18.07 -18.51 0.57
N LEU A 263 18.80 -18.39 1.68
CA LEU A 263 19.48 -17.15 2.07
C LEU A 263 20.49 -16.71 1.01
N GLY A 264 21.28 -17.64 0.45
CA GLY A 264 22.21 -17.35 -0.64
C GLY A 264 21.50 -16.77 -1.87
N HIS A 265 20.32 -17.29 -2.24
CA HIS A 265 19.52 -16.73 -3.32
C HIS A 265 19.01 -15.33 -2.98
N TRP A 266 18.51 -15.10 -1.76
CA TRP A 266 18.03 -13.78 -1.35
C TRP A 266 19.14 -12.73 -1.32
N HIS A 267 20.34 -13.10 -0.85
CA HIS A 267 21.50 -12.21 -0.93
C HIS A 267 21.87 -11.87 -2.38
N ALA A 268 21.80 -12.84 -3.29
CA ALA A 268 22.09 -12.60 -4.70
C ALA A 268 21.05 -11.71 -5.40
N GLU A 269 19.77 -11.91 -5.08
CA GLU A 269 18.68 -11.22 -5.77
C GLU A 269 18.31 -9.85 -5.16
N TRP A 270 18.34 -9.74 -3.82
CA TRP A 270 17.86 -8.55 -3.12
C TRP A 270 18.99 -7.63 -2.65
N ALA A 271 20.11 -8.17 -2.17
CA ALA A 271 21.19 -7.35 -1.61
C ALA A 271 21.78 -6.28 -2.57
N PRO A 272 21.72 -6.41 -3.90
CA PRO A 272 22.07 -5.33 -4.80
C PRO A 272 21.16 -4.09 -4.71
N GLU A 273 19.89 -4.29 -4.32
CA GLU A 273 18.87 -3.25 -4.26
C GLU A 273 18.61 -2.81 -2.81
N ILE A 274 18.43 -3.78 -1.90
CA ILE A 274 18.16 -3.56 -0.48
C ILE A 274 18.95 -4.54 0.39
N PRO A 275 19.36 -4.16 1.61
CA PRO A 275 20.06 -5.08 2.51
C PRO A 275 19.15 -6.25 2.92
N VAL A 276 19.80 -7.40 3.15
CA VAL A 276 19.16 -8.59 3.74
C VAL A 276 19.70 -8.77 5.16
N HIS A 277 18.81 -8.73 6.14
CA HIS A 277 19.13 -8.93 7.55
C HIS A 277 18.67 -10.31 8.01
N GLU A 278 19.54 -11.05 8.68
CA GLU A 278 19.24 -12.36 9.24
C GLU A 278 18.86 -12.23 10.72
N ALA A 279 17.56 -12.38 11.04
CA ALA A 279 17.07 -12.41 12.41
C ALA A 279 17.10 -13.86 12.94
N PRO A 280 17.77 -14.11 14.08
CA PRO A 280 17.97 -15.47 14.57
C PRO A 280 16.67 -16.12 15.09
N HIS A 281 16.56 -17.43 14.97
CA HIS A 281 15.54 -18.21 15.66
C HIS A 281 15.92 -18.31 17.15
N LEU A 282 15.13 -17.73 18.03
CA LEU A 282 15.42 -17.69 19.48
C LEU A 282 15.16 -19.02 20.21
N GLY A 283 14.80 -20.09 19.50
CA GLY A 283 14.36 -21.36 20.08
C GLY A 283 12.93 -21.34 20.64
N ARG A 284 12.29 -20.18 20.66
CA ARG A 284 10.90 -19.93 21.09
C ARG A 284 10.36 -18.67 20.44
N ASP A 285 9.06 -18.48 20.48
CA ASP A 285 8.46 -17.23 20.05
C ASP A 285 8.81 -16.09 21.04
N PRO A 286 9.13 -14.87 20.55
CA PRO A 286 9.35 -13.69 21.38
C PRO A 286 8.11 -13.37 22.22
N ARG A 287 8.32 -13.07 23.52
CA ARG A 287 7.26 -12.75 24.47
C ARG A 287 7.50 -11.49 25.30
N THR A 288 8.69 -10.93 25.18
CA THR A 288 9.12 -9.74 25.93
C THR A 288 9.80 -8.74 25.00
N ALA A 289 9.93 -7.51 25.46
CA ALA A 289 10.71 -6.48 24.72
C ALA A 289 12.17 -6.91 24.53
N ASP A 290 12.76 -7.60 25.51
CA ASP A 290 14.13 -8.12 25.40
C ASP A 290 14.25 -9.22 24.33
N ASP A 291 13.25 -10.08 24.18
CA ASP A 291 13.23 -11.06 23.09
C ASP A 291 13.14 -10.39 21.72
N LEU A 292 12.36 -9.31 21.62
CA LEU A 292 12.25 -8.53 20.38
C LEU A 292 13.57 -7.81 20.06
N ALA A 293 14.25 -7.26 21.06
CA ALA A 293 15.56 -6.66 20.90
C ALA A 293 16.64 -7.69 20.49
N ALA A 294 16.53 -8.94 20.97
CA ALA A 294 17.46 -10.03 20.61
C ALA A 294 17.38 -10.43 19.11
N LEU A 295 16.34 -10.04 18.38
CA LEU A 295 16.28 -10.20 16.92
C LEU A 295 17.24 -9.28 16.18
N ALA A 296 17.81 -8.29 16.85
CA ALA A 296 18.80 -7.34 16.37
C ALA A 296 18.39 -6.63 15.06
N VAL A 297 17.10 -6.42 14.85
CA VAL A 297 16.60 -5.73 13.66
C VAL A 297 17.11 -4.29 13.67
N PRO A 298 17.73 -3.82 12.56
CA PRO A 298 18.28 -2.47 12.52
C PRO A 298 17.15 -1.41 12.57
N ALA A 299 17.45 -0.29 13.25
CA ALA A 299 16.61 0.90 13.19
C ALA A 299 16.42 1.35 11.74
N PRO A 300 15.28 1.97 11.41
CA PRO A 300 15.10 2.57 10.08
C PRO A 300 16.13 3.68 9.85
N ASP A 301 16.79 3.64 8.70
CA ASP A 301 17.72 4.70 8.31
C ASP A 301 16.95 6.02 8.05
N GLU A 302 17.48 7.14 8.51
CA GLU A 302 16.92 8.48 8.25
C GLU A 302 17.11 8.92 6.79
N ARG A 303 17.88 8.17 6.01
CA ARG A 303 18.10 8.52 4.60
C ARG A 303 16.78 8.64 3.87
N GLU A 304 16.52 9.83 3.36
CA GLU A 304 15.54 10.02 2.30
C GLU A 304 15.88 9.04 1.16
N ALA A 305 15.12 7.97 1.05
CA ALA A 305 15.12 7.24 -0.21
C ALA A 305 14.63 8.25 -1.24
N GLY A 306 15.48 8.66 -2.19
CA GLY A 306 15.21 9.72 -3.15
C GLY A 306 13.77 9.68 -3.70
N ARG A 307 13.24 10.81 -4.14
CA ARG A 307 11.87 10.93 -4.64
C ARG A 307 11.53 9.73 -5.52
N ALA A 308 10.41 9.08 -5.26
CA ALA A 308 9.91 8.05 -6.15
C ALA A 308 9.62 8.72 -7.50
N GLU A 309 10.51 8.52 -8.46
CA GLU A 309 10.19 8.80 -9.85
C GLU A 309 9.10 7.82 -10.27
N ASP A 310 8.30 8.21 -11.26
CA ASP A 310 7.35 7.27 -11.85
C ASP A 310 8.12 6.00 -12.24
N PRO A 311 7.62 4.80 -11.92
CA PRO A 311 8.33 3.55 -12.18
C PRO A 311 8.47 3.25 -13.67
N TRP A 312 7.94 4.10 -14.54
CA TRP A 312 7.93 3.93 -15.98
C TRP A 312 8.69 5.08 -16.68
N TRP A 313 9.19 4.79 -17.87
CA TRP A 313 9.82 5.77 -18.74
C TRP A 313 9.33 5.62 -20.19
N ILE A 314 9.67 6.58 -21.02
CA ILE A 314 9.35 6.56 -22.46
C ILE A 314 10.66 6.53 -23.24
N GLU A 315 10.81 5.53 -24.10
CA GLU A 315 11.86 5.43 -25.11
C GLU A 315 11.31 5.91 -26.46
N GLY A 316 12.13 6.55 -27.26
CA GLY A 316 11.82 6.96 -28.61
C GLY A 316 12.48 8.28 -28.95
N GLU A 317 13.03 8.37 -30.15
CA GLU A 317 13.58 9.61 -30.68
C GLU A 317 12.51 10.34 -31.50
N PRO A 318 12.47 11.68 -31.44
CA PRO A 318 11.68 12.47 -32.41
C PRO A 318 12.16 12.14 -33.81
N GLY A 319 11.27 11.67 -34.70
CA GLY A 319 11.62 11.32 -36.06
C GLY A 319 12.26 12.47 -36.80
N GLU A 320 13.28 12.17 -37.58
CA GLU A 320 13.84 13.12 -38.56
C GLU A 320 12.74 13.55 -39.53
N SER A 321 12.61 14.85 -39.78
CA SER A 321 11.66 15.43 -40.73
C SER A 321 10.19 15.51 -40.32
N GLY A 322 9.87 15.72 -39.01
CA GLY A 322 8.48 16.04 -38.62
C GLY A 322 7.50 14.87 -38.68
N THR A 323 7.94 13.65 -38.98
CA THR A 323 7.16 12.42 -38.81
C THR A 323 7.25 11.98 -37.35
N PRO A 324 6.12 11.76 -36.64
CA PRO A 324 6.18 11.31 -35.28
C PRO A 324 6.81 9.91 -35.20
N ALA A 325 7.89 9.77 -34.43
CA ALA A 325 8.52 8.48 -34.17
C ALA A 325 7.57 7.56 -33.37
N GLU A 326 7.78 6.28 -33.51
CA GLU A 326 7.16 5.30 -32.61
C GLU A 326 7.70 5.53 -31.20
N LEU A 327 6.80 5.67 -30.21
CA LEU A 327 7.15 5.85 -28.82
C LEU A 327 6.92 4.55 -28.07
N THR A 328 7.85 4.13 -27.23
CA THR A 328 7.73 2.94 -26.39
C THR A 328 7.63 3.34 -24.93
N TRP A 329 6.50 3.04 -24.31
CA TRP A 329 6.33 3.17 -22.88
C TRP A 329 6.83 1.90 -22.19
N CYS A 330 7.72 2.05 -21.21
CA CYS A 330 8.42 0.98 -20.54
C CYS A 330 8.09 0.97 -19.05
N LEU A 331 7.77 -0.20 -18.49
CA LEU A 331 7.53 -0.41 -17.06
C LEU A 331 8.29 -1.66 -16.59
N PRO A 332 9.20 -1.55 -15.61
CA PRO A 332 9.83 -2.71 -14.99
C PRO A 332 8.79 -3.52 -14.24
N LEU A 333 8.76 -4.81 -14.47
CA LEU A 333 7.90 -5.78 -13.79
C LEU A 333 8.73 -7.04 -13.47
N PRO A 334 9.72 -6.95 -12.58
CA PRO A 334 10.56 -8.09 -12.23
C PRO A 334 9.71 -9.22 -11.68
N GLY A 335 9.94 -10.44 -12.13
CA GLY A 335 9.19 -11.62 -11.73
C GLY A 335 7.83 -11.80 -12.40
N ALA A 336 7.38 -10.87 -13.25
CA ALA A 336 6.12 -10.98 -13.97
C ALA A 336 6.16 -12.12 -15.01
N VAL A 337 5.06 -12.85 -15.12
CA VAL A 337 4.85 -13.93 -16.08
C VAL A 337 3.88 -13.42 -17.16
N LYS A 338 4.25 -13.65 -18.44
CA LYS A 338 3.51 -13.13 -19.59
C LYS A 338 2.05 -13.61 -19.62
N GLU A 339 1.80 -14.83 -19.23
CA GLU A 339 0.49 -15.48 -19.19
C GLU A 339 -0.47 -14.83 -18.17
N GLU A 340 0.09 -14.21 -17.13
CA GLU A 340 -0.64 -13.50 -16.08
C GLU A 340 -0.77 -12.00 -16.35
N LEU A 341 -0.22 -11.51 -17.47
CA LEU A 341 -0.24 -10.10 -17.81
C LEU A 341 -1.40 -9.79 -18.76
N ARG A 342 -2.24 -8.84 -18.37
CA ARG A 342 -3.32 -8.29 -19.20
C ARG A 342 -3.18 -6.78 -19.27
N LEU A 343 -3.17 -6.26 -20.49
CA LEU A 343 -3.10 -4.83 -20.77
C LEU A 343 -4.29 -4.42 -21.61
N VAL A 344 -5.03 -3.42 -21.15
CA VAL A 344 -6.15 -2.82 -21.90
C VAL A 344 -5.96 -1.31 -21.90
N ARG A 345 -6.02 -0.69 -23.07
CA ARG A 345 -6.12 0.77 -23.17
C ARG A 345 -7.58 1.21 -23.21
N ARG A 346 -7.91 2.20 -22.39
CA ARG A 346 -9.22 2.83 -22.38
C ARG A 346 -9.09 4.35 -22.33
N GLY A 347 -9.21 4.98 -23.47
CA GLY A 347 -8.97 6.42 -23.59
C GLY A 347 -7.54 6.79 -23.21
N ASP A 348 -7.42 7.63 -22.19
CA ASP A 348 -6.15 8.12 -21.67
C ASP A 348 -5.56 7.25 -20.54
N GLU A 349 -6.04 6.02 -20.40
CA GLU A 349 -5.63 5.12 -19.32
C GLU A 349 -5.18 3.76 -19.87
N LEU A 350 -4.13 3.20 -19.24
CA LEU A 350 -3.72 1.81 -19.36
C LEU A 350 -4.21 1.05 -18.13
N LEU A 351 -5.04 0.04 -18.34
CA LEU A 351 -5.50 -0.90 -17.31
C LEU A 351 -4.56 -2.09 -17.37
N LEU A 352 -3.77 -2.25 -16.34
CA LEU A 352 -2.75 -3.29 -16.24
C LEU A 352 -3.08 -4.25 -15.12
N THR A 353 -3.16 -5.54 -15.43
CA THR A 353 -3.26 -6.62 -14.45
C THR A 353 -2.02 -7.49 -14.59
N VAL A 354 -1.35 -7.78 -13.48
CA VAL A 354 -0.15 -8.62 -13.43
C VAL A 354 -0.29 -9.56 -12.23
N GLY A 355 -0.55 -10.83 -12.48
CA GLY A 355 -0.87 -11.78 -11.42
C GLY A 355 -2.04 -11.28 -10.55
N PRO A 356 -1.89 -11.18 -9.23
CA PRO A 356 -2.93 -10.71 -8.33
C PRO A 356 -3.12 -9.19 -8.31
N PHE A 357 -2.25 -8.42 -8.98
CA PHE A 357 -2.21 -6.97 -8.88
C PHE A 357 -2.91 -6.30 -10.06
N HIS A 358 -3.55 -5.16 -9.77
CA HIS A 358 -4.24 -4.36 -10.77
C HIS A 358 -3.94 -2.88 -10.56
N ARG A 359 -3.42 -2.21 -11.60
CA ARG A 359 -3.18 -0.76 -11.59
C ARG A 359 -3.74 -0.09 -12.83
N ILE A 360 -4.27 1.10 -12.68
CA ILE A 360 -4.73 1.95 -13.77
C ILE A 360 -3.78 3.14 -13.84
N ILE A 361 -3.04 3.22 -14.93
CA ILE A 361 -1.99 4.22 -15.14
C ILE A 361 -2.47 5.23 -16.17
N ARG A 362 -2.39 6.51 -15.86
CA ARG A 362 -2.66 7.56 -16.83
C ARG A 362 -1.53 7.64 -17.83
N VAL A 363 -1.91 7.63 -19.10
CA VAL A 363 -0.95 7.76 -20.21
C VAL A 363 -0.38 9.18 -20.23
N ALA A 364 0.94 9.31 -20.37
CA ALA A 364 1.60 10.60 -20.54
C ALA A 364 1.00 11.41 -21.70
N SER A 365 1.04 12.72 -21.59
CA SER A 365 0.35 13.63 -22.53
C SER A 365 0.73 13.39 -24.00
N ALA A 366 1.99 13.08 -24.28
CA ALA A 366 2.47 12.73 -25.62
C ALA A 366 1.79 11.49 -26.19
N LEU A 367 1.61 10.46 -25.36
CA LEU A 367 1.04 9.17 -25.76
C LEU A 367 -0.48 9.19 -25.92
N ARG A 368 -1.17 10.22 -25.41
CA ARG A 368 -2.63 10.34 -25.56
C ARG A 368 -3.06 10.50 -27.02
N ARG A 369 -2.17 11.05 -27.86
CA ARG A 369 -2.37 11.24 -29.29
C ARG A 369 -1.88 10.08 -30.17
N CYS A 370 -1.54 8.95 -29.52
CA CYS A 370 -1.04 7.75 -30.18
C CYS A 370 -2.02 6.59 -29.99
N THR A 371 -1.94 5.60 -30.86
CA THR A 371 -2.60 4.30 -30.72
C THR A 371 -1.59 3.25 -30.27
N VAL A 372 -2.03 2.23 -29.51
CA VAL A 372 -1.16 1.11 -29.15
C VAL A 372 -0.99 0.20 -30.35
N SER A 373 0.24 0.02 -30.83
CA SER A 373 0.61 -0.86 -31.95
C SER A 373 1.08 -2.25 -31.50
N GLY A 374 1.48 -2.41 -30.23
CA GLY A 374 1.90 -3.70 -29.69
C GLY A 374 2.35 -3.59 -28.25
N ALA A 375 2.44 -4.73 -27.59
CA ALA A 375 3.01 -4.85 -26.25
C ALA A 375 3.83 -6.15 -26.12
N ALA A 376 4.93 -6.09 -25.39
CA ALA A 376 5.79 -7.24 -25.10
C ALA A 376 6.35 -7.15 -23.68
N LEU A 377 6.49 -8.29 -23.03
CA LEU A 377 7.25 -8.44 -21.79
C LEU A 377 8.57 -9.13 -22.14
N THR A 378 9.68 -8.42 -21.95
CA THR A 378 11.02 -8.92 -22.26
C THR A 378 11.97 -8.49 -21.14
N ASP A 379 12.73 -9.45 -20.61
CA ASP A 379 13.70 -9.23 -19.52
C ASP A 379 13.09 -8.50 -18.30
N GLY A 380 11.87 -8.89 -17.92
CA GLY A 380 11.16 -8.26 -16.80
C GLY A 380 10.70 -6.82 -17.05
N VAL A 381 10.71 -6.35 -18.29
CA VAL A 381 10.21 -5.01 -18.66
C VAL A 381 9.04 -5.13 -19.62
N LEU A 382 7.91 -4.56 -19.23
CA LEU A 382 6.77 -4.39 -20.13
C LEU A 382 7.04 -3.20 -21.05
N ARG A 383 7.08 -3.46 -22.35
CA ARG A 383 7.24 -2.44 -23.40
C ARG A 383 5.95 -2.34 -24.19
N VAL A 384 5.34 -1.16 -24.18
CA VAL A 384 4.10 -0.86 -24.94
C VAL A 384 4.44 0.15 -26.03
N ARG A 385 4.30 -0.27 -27.27
CA ARG A 385 4.58 0.57 -28.45
C ARG A 385 3.38 1.41 -28.82
N PHE A 386 3.62 2.68 -29.08
CA PHE A 386 2.64 3.68 -29.45
C PHE A 386 2.99 4.29 -30.80
N THR A 387 2.05 4.19 -31.73
CA THR A 387 2.16 4.84 -33.03
C THR A 387 1.26 6.08 -33.04
N PRO A 388 1.74 7.22 -33.51
CA PRO A 388 0.95 8.44 -33.62
C PRO A 388 -0.33 8.23 -34.41
N ASP A 389 -1.45 8.76 -33.90
CA ASP A 389 -2.72 8.76 -34.61
C ASP A 389 -2.73 9.95 -35.60
N PRO A 390 -2.79 9.69 -36.93
CA PRO A 390 -2.78 10.75 -37.92
C PRO A 390 -3.91 11.79 -37.83
N GLY A 391 -5.01 11.40 -37.13
CA GLY A 391 -6.17 12.26 -36.88
C GLY A 391 -5.99 13.21 -35.70
N LEU A 392 -5.08 12.89 -34.76
CA LEU A 392 -4.89 13.62 -33.51
C LEU A 392 -3.57 14.43 -33.48
N TRP A 393 -2.63 14.14 -34.36
CA TRP A 393 -1.39 14.91 -34.49
C TRP A 393 -1.60 16.13 -35.39
N PRO A 394 -1.05 17.31 -35.04
CA PRO A 394 -1.09 18.45 -35.94
C PRO A 394 -0.37 18.08 -37.22
N ARG A 395 -1.02 18.28 -38.36
CA ARG A 395 -0.36 18.21 -39.66
C ARG A 395 0.57 19.42 -39.71
N THR A 396 1.87 19.19 -39.89
CA THR A 396 2.79 20.27 -40.23
C THR A 396 2.30 20.92 -41.52
N PRO A 397 2.18 22.26 -41.58
CA PRO A 397 1.71 22.97 -42.74
C PRO A 397 2.62 22.77 -43.96
#